data_1f5c4dc9072e0a8803de3a2e6988a561
#
_entry.id   1f5c4dc9072e0a8803de3a2e6988a561
#
_cell.length_a   1.000
_cell.length_b   1.000
_cell.length_c   1.000
_cell.angle_alpha   90.00
_cell.angle_beta   90.00
_cell.angle_gamma   90.00
#
_symmetry.space_group_name_H-M   'P 1'
#
loop_
_entity.id
_entity.type
_entity.pdbx_description
1 polymer ?
#
loop_
_entity_poly.entity_id
_entity_poly.type
_entity_poly.pdbx_seq_one_letter_code
_entity_poly.pdbx_strand_id
1 'polypeptide(L)'
;MADTPHWNTTAEPAPAEPASTEPASASAATTSSVSPGRRTAPGPAFALLGTVQIALLFALTALIVPLPRIGRAFSLDRADLILLSSAYGLSFSGLLLLGGRVADRFGGRRALTAGLLVFTAASLAALLAPGPGTLLAARFAQGVGAALAAPAAMSVLRALFPRPAAYGRAMATWGGLSMLGATAGHLLSGAVSAFASWRLTQAVPVAVAVLALALGPRLLPVTPVGGPGRSLDLPGALLSTAGITLASYGLVLTDARSWGSTAVLVPLLGGAALLVAFLAAERRSHDPLLPLAFLRDRRRALALAAVGLTAAGTATTFILLSLHLQQERGWPALQTSAAFVPFAVALLVSGRTAGPLIARYGAPAVTTAGLAAAASGLALLALTGLTPHIPYAYGLLPGLLLLPAGAAASFAGAAVLATDGVEPRQTGLAGGVMNTAMELGPTVVLAALLTLGSDPASLAATAAVLAAAAFLNTRTAQPST
;
A
#
# COMPACT_ATOMS: atom_id res chain seq x y z
N MET A 1 44.42 71.58 -7.78
CA MET A 1 45.11 71.66 -6.52
C MET A 1 45.07 70.31 -5.90
N ALA A 2 46.05 69.56 -6.12
CA ALA A 2 47.07 68.97 -5.24
C ALA A 2 46.48 67.76 -4.51
N ASP A 3 47.01 66.56 -4.38
CA ASP A 3 48.34 66.00 -4.77
C ASP A 3 48.18 64.48 -4.56
N THR A 4 48.66 63.69 -5.50
CA THR A 4 49.03 62.29 -5.29
C THR A 4 50.38 62.22 -4.52
N PRO A 5 50.67 61.15 -3.79
CA PRO A 5 51.91 60.47 -4.12
C PRO A 5 51.84 58.95 -4.21
N HIS A 6 52.57 58.46 -5.22
CA HIS A 6 53.05 57.12 -5.43
C HIS A 6 54.00 56.63 -4.34
N TRP A 7 53.92 55.34 -3.94
CA TRP A 7 55.06 54.58 -3.44
C TRP A 7 55.11 53.21 -4.07
N ASN A 8 56.15 53.04 -4.85
CA ASN A 8 56.64 51.82 -5.42
C ASN A 8 57.66 51.23 -4.44
N THR A 9 57.47 49.97 -3.98
CA THR A 9 58.54 49.21 -3.33
C THR A 9 58.54 47.80 -3.80
N THR A 10 59.44 47.51 -4.71
CA THR A 10 59.97 46.21 -5.05
C THR A 10 60.58 45.55 -3.82
N ALA A 11 60.11 44.38 -3.41
CA ALA A 11 60.79 43.51 -2.44
C ALA A 11 61.36 42.29 -3.14
N GLU A 12 62.63 42.10 -2.95
CA GLU A 12 63.53 41.05 -3.42
C GLU A 12 63.12 39.67 -2.85
N PRO A 13 63.29 38.56 -3.57
CA PRO A 13 63.01 37.22 -3.04
C PRO A 13 64.15 36.70 -2.17
N ALA A 14 63.85 36.23 -0.97
CA ALA A 14 64.77 35.57 -0.06
C ALA A 14 65.16 34.15 -0.54
N PRO A 15 66.40 33.70 -0.17
CA PRO A 15 66.92 32.43 -0.69
C PRO A 15 66.27 31.17 -0.08
N ALA A 16 66.15 30.14 -0.90
CA ALA A 16 65.61 28.84 -0.56
C ALA A 16 66.49 28.04 0.41
N GLU A 17 65.96 27.58 1.51
CA GLU A 17 66.53 26.55 2.37
C GLU A 17 66.45 25.15 1.77
N PRO A 18 67.45 24.27 2.00
CA PRO A 18 67.48 22.93 1.42
C PRO A 18 66.49 21.95 2.13
N ALA A 19 65.72 21.19 1.33
CA ALA A 19 64.83 20.17 1.75
C ALA A 19 65.55 19.05 2.53
N SER A 20 65.10 18.81 3.77
CA SER A 20 65.46 17.63 4.54
C SER A 20 64.63 16.44 4.08
N THR A 21 65.31 15.43 3.55
CA THR A 21 64.74 14.12 3.20
C THR A 21 64.48 13.29 4.46
N GLU A 22 63.24 13.20 4.90
CA GLU A 22 62.77 12.13 5.79
C GLU A 22 62.19 10.99 4.99
N PRO A 23 62.44 9.71 5.34
CA PRO A 23 61.91 8.58 4.62
C PRO A 23 60.45 8.35 4.98
N ALA A 24 59.55 8.41 3.98
CA ALA A 24 58.14 8.06 4.07
C ALA A 24 57.99 6.59 4.52
N SER A 25 57.59 6.39 5.78
CA SER A 25 57.07 5.11 6.25
C SER A 25 55.77 4.80 5.49
N ALA A 26 55.84 3.84 4.58
CA ALA A 26 54.69 3.30 3.89
C ALA A 26 53.79 2.56 4.89
N SER A 27 52.81 3.30 5.45
CA SER A 27 51.68 2.69 6.10
C SER A 27 50.82 2.00 5.01
N ALA A 28 50.94 0.70 4.91
CA ALA A 28 50.11 -0.13 4.08
C ALA A 28 48.66 -0.02 4.59
N ALA A 29 47.91 0.93 4.03
CA ALA A 29 46.47 0.93 4.15
C ALA A 29 45.96 -0.36 3.52
N THR A 30 45.60 -1.31 4.36
CA THR A 30 44.89 -2.54 3.96
C THR A 30 43.54 -2.09 3.42
N THR A 31 43.49 -1.77 2.14
CA THR A 31 42.24 -1.69 1.41
C THR A 31 41.66 -3.09 1.41
N SER A 32 40.79 -3.38 2.39
CA SER A 32 39.91 -4.54 2.32
C SER A 32 39.12 -4.43 1.02
N SER A 33 39.54 -5.20 0.04
CA SER A 33 38.80 -5.41 -1.21
C SER A 33 37.49 -6.07 -0.84
N VAL A 34 36.46 -5.24 -0.60
CA VAL A 34 35.07 -5.69 -0.65
C VAL A 34 34.85 -6.17 -2.07
N SER A 35 34.83 -7.48 -2.22
CA SER A 35 34.51 -8.13 -3.49
C SER A 35 33.28 -7.47 -4.10
N PRO A 36 33.31 -7.04 -5.38
CA PRO A 36 32.16 -6.43 -6.00
C PRO A 36 31.06 -7.48 -6.06
N GLY A 37 30.13 -7.41 -5.09
CA GLY A 37 28.95 -8.25 -5.07
C GLY A 37 28.31 -8.20 -6.46
N ARG A 38 28.02 -9.37 -7.00
CA ARG A 38 27.38 -9.60 -8.30
C ARG A 38 26.30 -8.55 -8.52
N ARG A 39 26.54 -7.59 -9.42
CA ARG A 39 25.55 -6.57 -9.79
C ARG A 39 24.39 -7.28 -10.44
N THR A 40 23.35 -7.54 -9.67
CA THR A 40 22.10 -8.10 -10.19
C THR A 40 21.48 -7.11 -11.17
N ALA A 41 21.10 -7.56 -12.35
CA ALA A 41 20.39 -6.72 -13.31
C ALA A 41 19.09 -6.21 -12.66
N PRO A 42 18.81 -4.90 -12.64
CA PRO A 42 17.65 -4.38 -11.93
C PRO A 42 16.31 -4.85 -12.51
N GLY A 43 16.26 -5.19 -13.81
CA GLY A 43 15.03 -5.60 -14.48
C GLY A 43 14.42 -6.91 -13.95
N PRO A 44 15.15 -8.04 -13.93
CA PRO A 44 14.63 -9.31 -13.39
C PRO A 44 14.30 -9.26 -11.91
N ALA A 45 15.11 -8.53 -11.13
CA ALA A 45 14.85 -8.32 -9.69
C ALA A 45 13.56 -7.52 -9.47
N PHE A 46 13.35 -6.45 -10.22
CA PHE A 46 12.13 -5.65 -10.17
C PHE A 46 10.90 -6.46 -10.61
N ALA A 47 11.02 -7.24 -11.68
CA ALA A 47 9.95 -8.12 -12.16
C ALA A 47 9.53 -9.14 -11.07
N LEU A 48 10.51 -9.76 -10.40
CA LEU A 48 10.24 -10.70 -9.31
C LEU A 48 9.52 -10.02 -8.15
N LEU A 49 10.00 -8.86 -7.70
CA LEU A 49 9.35 -8.10 -6.63
C LEU A 49 7.94 -7.65 -7.03
N GLY A 50 7.75 -7.18 -8.26
CA GLY A 50 6.45 -6.79 -8.79
C GLY A 50 5.46 -7.95 -8.85
N THR A 51 5.92 -9.14 -9.25
CA THR A 51 5.10 -10.35 -9.24
C THR A 51 4.70 -10.75 -7.82
N VAL A 52 5.61 -10.61 -6.84
CA VAL A 52 5.28 -10.79 -5.42
C VAL A 52 4.20 -9.81 -4.99
N GLN A 53 4.36 -8.52 -5.28
CA GLN A 53 3.37 -7.49 -4.92
C GLN A 53 2.00 -7.80 -5.51
N ILE A 54 1.95 -8.18 -6.79
CA ILE A 54 0.71 -8.62 -7.44
C ILE A 54 0.10 -9.80 -6.67
N ALA A 55 0.89 -10.80 -6.27
CA ALA A 55 0.38 -11.97 -5.57
C ALA A 55 -0.15 -11.66 -4.16
N LEU A 56 0.48 -10.73 -3.43
CA LEU A 56 0.01 -10.29 -2.12
C LEU A 56 -1.37 -9.62 -2.25
N LEU A 57 -1.52 -8.68 -3.19
CA LEU A 57 -2.78 -7.96 -3.40
C LEU A 57 -3.84 -8.85 -4.08
N PHE A 58 -3.44 -9.77 -4.95
CA PHE A 58 -4.30 -10.83 -5.47
C PHE A 58 -4.91 -11.65 -4.33
N ALA A 59 -4.09 -12.15 -3.40
CA ALA A 59 -4.56 -12.95 -2.28
C ALA A 59 -5.52 -12.18 -1.36
N LEU A 60 -5.34 -10.86 -1.20
CA LEU A 60 -6.26 -10.00 -0.44
C LEU A 60 -7.69 -10.09 -1.00
N THR A 61 -7.83 -10.06 -2.32
CA THR A 61 -9.13 -9.90 -3.00
C THR A 61 -9.70 -11.21 -3.59
N ALA A 62 -8.88 -12.25 -3.71
CA ALA A 62 -9.21 -13.49 -4.42
C ALA A 62 -10.39 -14.29 -3.83
N LEU A 63 -10.76 -14.06 -2.58
CA LEU A 63 -11.92 -14.73 -1.96
C LEU A 63 -13.22 -13.94 -2.08
N ILE A 64 -13.21 -12.67 -2.51
CA ILE A 64 -14.42 -11.82 -2.53
C ILE A 64 -15.47 -12.39 -3.49
N VAL A 65 -15.09 -12.71 -4.73
CA VAL A 65 -16.05 -13.24 -5.72
C VAL A 65 -16.55 -14.64 -5.34
N PRO A 66 -15.72 -15.61 -4.89
CA PRO A 66 -16.21 -16.92 -4.48
C PRO A 66 -16.86 -16.97 -3.10
N LEU A 67 -16.90 -15.86 -2.36
CA LEU A 67 -17.40 -15.79 -0.97
C LEU A 67 -18.79 -16.43 -0.79
N PRO A 68 -19.81 -16.21 -1.67
CA PRO A 68 -21.11 -16.88 -1.55
C PRO A 68 -21.04 -18.42 -1.70
N ARG A 69 -20.08 -18.93 -2.50
CA ARG A 69 -19.86 -20.38 -2.63
C ARG A 69 -19.20 -20.98 -1.39
N ILE A 70 -18.26 -20.25 -0.80
CA ILE A 70 -17.60 -20.63 0.45
C ILE A 70 -18.64 -20.68 1.57
N GLY A 71 -19.53 -19.68 1.64
CA GLY A 71 -20.62 -19.63 2.60
C GLY A 71 -21.53 -20.85 2.52
N ARG A 72 -21.93 -21.23 1.30
CA ARG A 72 -22.74 -22.45 1.10
C ARG A 72 -21.99 -23.74 1.43
N ALA A 73 -20.70 -23.81 1.10
CA ALA A 73 -19.89 -25.00 1.35
C ALA A 73 -19.64 -25.28 2.84
N PHE A 74 -19.60 -24.23 3.66
CA PHE A 74 -19.34 -24.34 5.09
C PHE A 74 -20.51 -23.91 5.98
N SER A 75 -21.69 -23.62 5.39
CA SER A 75 -22.88 -23.14 6.10
C SER A 75 -22.61 -21.90 6.97
N LEU A 76 -21.87 -20.92 6.41
CA LEU A 76 -21.48 -19.69 7.08
C LEU A 76 -22.59 -18.65 7.03
N ASP A 77 -22.78 -17.94 8.11
CA ASP A 77 -23.63 -16.75 8.14
C ASP A 77 -22.93 -15.51 7.55
N ARG A 78 -23.65 -14.39 7.51
CA ARG A 78 -23.11 -13.14 6.95
C ARG A 78 -21.93 -12.60 7.77
N ALA A 79 -21.98 -12.72 9.10
CA ALA A 79 -20.90 -12.25 9.97
C ALA A 79 -19.63 -13.06 9.76
N ASP A 80 -19.75 -14.39 9.62
CA ASP A 80 -18.61 -15.28 9.31
C ASP A 80 -17.97 -14.94 7.96
N LEU A 81 -18.78 -14.64 6.93
CA LEU A 81 -18.30 -14.27 5.61
C LEU A 81 -17.53 -12.95 5.64
N ILE A 82 -18.03 -11.96 6.37
CA ILE A 82 -17.36 -10.67 6.54
C ILE A 82 -16.04 -10.86 7.28
N LEU A 83 -16.04 -11.64 8.37
CA LEU A 83 -14.84 -11.95 9.13
C LEU A 83 -13.79 -12.65 8.26
N LEU A 84 -14.21 -13.66 7.48
CA LEU A 84 -13.34 -14.40 6.58
C LEU A 84 -12.72 -13.50 5.49
N SER A 85 -13.51 -12.61 4.90
CA SER A 85 -13.04 -11.68 3.88
C SER A 85 -12.07 -10.65 4.47
N SER A 86 -12.30 -10.21 5.70
CA SER A 86 -11.52 -9.16 6.37
C SER A 86 -10.25 -9.67 7.05
N ALA A 87 -10.18 -10.95 7.41
CA ALA A 87 -9.11 -11.52 8.24
C ALA A 87 -7.69 -11.27 7.69
N TYR A 88 -7.52 -11.37 6.37
CA TYR A 88 -6.25 -11.03 5.71
C TYR A 88 -5.93 -9.54 5.87
N GLY A 89 -6.87 -8.66 5.51
CA GLY A 89 -6.68 -7.21 5.58
C GLY A 89 -6.40 -6.71 6.99
N LEU A 90 -7.08 -7.26 7.99
CA LEU A 90 -6.90 -6.93 9.41
C LEU A 90 -5.47 -7.20 9.88
N SER A 91 -4.95 -8.42 9.63
CA SER A 91 -3.59 -8.78 10.02
C SER A 91 -2.54 -8.08 9.16
N PHE A 92 -2.81 -7.91 7.87
CA PHE A 92 -1.92 -7.21 6.95
C PHE A 92 -1.74 -5.74 7.37
N SER A 93 -2.82 -4.99 7.48
CA SER A 93 -2.77 -3.58 7.85
C SER A 93 -2.21 -3.35 9.26
N GLY A 94 -2.63 -4.18 10.22
CA GLY A 94 -2.20 -4.07 11.61
C GLY A 94 -0.71 -4.31 11.83
N LEU A 95 -0.11 -5.25 11.09
CA LEU A 95 1.30 -5.62 11.24
C LEU A 95 2.25 -4.92 10.26
N LEU A 96 1.73 -4.08 9.35
CA LEU A 96 2.53 -3.48 8.29
C LEU A 96 3.67 -2.62 8.82
N LEU A 97 3.43 -1.84 9.86
CA LEU A 97 4.44 -1.01 10.52
C LEU A 97 5.54 -1.86 11.17
N LEU A 98 5.16 -2.95 11.85
CA LEU A 98 6.11 -3.91 12.40
C LEU A 98 6.94 -4.56 11.30
N GLY A 99 6.32 -4.94 10.18
CA GLY A 99 7.01 -5.49 9.01
C GLY A 99 8.08 -4.56 8.47
N GLY A 100 7.80 -3.26 8.42
CA GLY A 100 8.77 -2.23 8.07
C GLY A 100 9.98 -2.21 9.01
N ARG A 101 9.74 -2.26 10.32
CA ARG A 101 10.81 -2.31 11.34
C ARG A 101 11.63 -3.61 11.26
N VAL A 102 10.98 -4.73 11.02
CA VAL A 102 11.67 -6.01 10.80
C VAL A 102 12.60 -5.93 9.58
N ALA A 103 12.11 -5.34 8.49
CA ALA A 103 12.92 -5.12 7.29
C ALA A 103 14.12 -4.21 7.54
N ASP A 104 13.94 -3.12 8.29
CA ASP A 104 15.01 -2.19 8.65
C ASP A 104 16.05 -2.83 9.57
N ARG A 105 15.62 -3.65 10.54
CA ARG A 105 16.52 -4.26 11.53
C ARG A 105 17.29 -5.46 10.98
N PHE A 106 16.62 -6.36 10.27
CA PHE A 106 17.19 -7.64 9.82
C PHE A 106 17.64 -7.61 8.35
N GLY A 107 17.34 -6.52 7.64
CA GLY A 107 17.57 -6.35 6.21
C GLY A 107 16.38 -6.83 5.38
N GLY A 108 16.04 -6.04 4.36
CA GLY A 108 14.83 -6.27 3.53
C GLY A 108 14.77 -7.64 2.88
N ARG A 109 15.91 -8.17 2.36
CA ARG A 109 15.91 -9.50 1.74
C ARG A 109 15.58 -10.62 2.72
N ARG A 110 16.10 -10.59 3.95
CA ARG A 110 15.80 -11.62 4.97
C ARG A 110 14.35 -11.53 5.44
N ALA A 111 13.87 -10.31 5.69
CA ALA A 111 12.48 -10.05 6.08
C ALA A 111 11.49 -10.48 4.98
N LEU A 112 11.80 -10.20 3.71
CA LEU A 112 11.03 -10.66 2.57
C LEU A 112 10.96 -12.19 2.50
N THR A 113 12.09 -12.88 2.68
CA THR A 113 12.13 -14.34 2.68
C THR A 113 11.29 -14.92 3.82
N ALA A 114 11.40 -14.38 5.05
CA ALA A 114 10.58 -14.81 6.17
C ALA A 114 9.10 -14.59 5.94
N GLY A 115 8.71 -13.40 5.45
CA GLY A 115 7.34 -13.08 5.08
C GLY A 115 6.78 -14.01 4.01
N LEU A 116 7.55 -14.30 2.96
CA LEU A 116 7.14 -15.23 1.91
C LEU A 116 7.01 -16.67 2.39
N LEU A 117 7.84 -17.13 3.32
CA LEU A 117 7.69 -18.47 3.93
C LEU A 117 6.37 -18.58 4.70
N VAL A 118 6.06 -17.60 5.56
CA VAL A 118 4.78 -17.55 6.28
C VAL A 118 3.60 -17.48 5.30
N PHE A 119 3.70 -16.62 4.29
CA PHE A 119 2.66 -16.43 3.27
C PHE A 119 2.42 -17.71 2.45
N THR A 120 3.48 -18.42 2.06
CA THR A 120 3.38 -19.68 1.33
C THR A 120 2.72 -20.77 2.17
N ALA A 121 3.17 -20.96 3.42
CA ALA A 121 2.60 -21.95 4.32
C ALA A 121 1.11 -21.67 4.59
N ALA A 122 0.77 -20.40 4.83
CA ALA A 122 -0.61 -19.98 5.05
C ALA A 122 -1.48 -20.13 3.77
N SER A 123 -0.94 -19.84 2.59
CA SER A 123 -1.65 -20.04 1.32
C SER A 123 -1.89 -21.52 1.02
N LEU A 124 -0.94 -22.40 1.35
CA LEU A 124 -1.15 -23.85 1.29
C LEU A 124 -2.22 -24.31 2.28
N ALA A 125 -2.19 -23.79 3.51
CA ALA A 125 -3.22 -24.09 4.49
C ALA A 125 -4.62 -23.63 4.03
N ALA A 126 -4.73 -22.47 3.38
CA ALA A 126 -5.98 -21.99 2.81
C ALA A 126 -6.46 -22.85 1.61
N LEU A 127 -5.54 -23.29 0.75
CA LEU A 127 -5.80 -24.20 -0.37
C LEU A 127 -6.39 -25.54 0.12
N LEU A 128 -5.84 -26.07 1.20
CA LEU A 128 -6.18 -27.38 1.77
C LEU A 128 -7.19 -27.31 2.92
N ALA A 129 -7.77 -26.15 3.21
CA ALA A 129 -8.59 -25.92 4.40
C ALA A 129 -9.77 -26.90 4.47
N PRO A 130 -9.87 -27.76 5.51
CA PRO A 130 -10.98 -28.70 5.67
C PRO A 130 -12.25 -28.05 6.21
N GLY A 131 -12.13 -26.88 6.83
CA GLY A 131 -13.26 -26.18 7.45
C GLY A 131 -13.02 -24.67 7.60
N PRO A 132 -14.06 -23.94 8.06
CA PRO A 132 -14.02 -22.47 8.11
C PRO A 132 -12.97 -21.93 9.09
N GLY A 133 -12.80 -22.54 10.26
CA GLY A 133 -11.80 -22.11 11.25
C GLY A 133 -10.36 -22.19 10.71
N THR A 134 -10.03 -23.28 10.00
CA THR A 134 -8.73 -23.42 9.34
C THR A 134 -8.54 -22.39 8.24
N LEU A 135 -9.58 -22.12 7.44
CA LEU A 135 -9.54 -21.12 6.39
C LEU A 135 -9.34 -19.71 6.97
N LEU A 136 -10.07 -19.39 8.06
CA LEU A 136 -9.96 -18.12 8.77
C LEU A 136 -8.54 -17.91 9.33
N ALA A 137 -8.01 -18.91 10.04
CA ALA A 137 -6.66 -18.88 10.58
C ALA A 137 -5.59 -18.74 9.47
N ALA A 138 -5.77 -19.46 8.36
CA ALA A 138 -4.91 -19.35 7.19
C ALA A 138 -4.95 -17.95 6.57
N ARG A 139 -6.12 -17.35 6.44
CA ARG A 139 -6.30 -15.96 5.94
C ARG A 139 -5.58 -14.94 6.83
N PHE A 140 -5.74 -15.09 8.14
CA PHE A 140 -5.02 -14.24 9.10
C PHE A 140 -3.50 -14.41 8.97
N ALA A 141 -3.00 -15.63 8.90
CA ALA A 141 -1.58 -15.93 8.73
C ALA A 141 -1.03 -15.45 7.36
N GLN A 142 -1.83 -15.51 6.29
CA GLN A 142 -1.46 -14.92 5.00
C GLN A 142 -1.21 -13.41 5.14
N GLY A 143 -2.09 -12.69 5.86
CA GLY A 143 -1.92 -11.26 6.11
C GLY A 143 -0.67 -10.96 6.94
N VAL A 144 -0.32 -11.78 7.93
CA VAL A 144 0.95 -11.68 8.67
C VAL A 144 2.15 -11.81 7.72
N GLY A 145 2.15 -12.83 6.86
CA GLY A 145 3.21 -13.02 5.86
C GLY A 145 3.35 -11.86 4.90
N ALA A 146 2.21 -11.34 4.42
CA ALA A 146 2.16 -10.18 3.54
C ALA A 146 2.66 -8.90 4.22
N ALA A 147 2.31 -8.68 5.50
CA ALA A 147 2.75 -7.53 6.29
C ALA A 147 4.27 -7.50 6.48
N LEU A 148 4.92 -8.66 6.56
CA LEU A 148 6.38 -8.75 6.57
C LEU A 148 6.98 -8.57 5.17
N ALA A 149 6.33 -9.13 4.13
CA ALA A 149 6.88 -9.16 2.79
C ALA A 149 6.79 -7.81 2.06
N ALA A 150 5.67 -7.08 2.17
CA ALA A 150 5.43 -5.85 1.40
C ALA A 150 6.42 -4.72 1.74
N PRO A 151 6.64 -4.31 3.01
CA PRO A 151 7.63 -3.29 3.32
C PRO A 151 9.07 -3.78 3.07
N ALA A 152 9.33 -5.07 3.26
CA ALA A 152 10.62 -5.67 2.95
C ALA A 152 10.94 -5.60 1.45
N ALA A 153 9.94 -5.84 0.58
CA ALA A 153 10.08 -5.67 -0.87
C ALA A 153 10.40 -4.21 -1.25
N MET A 154 9.77 -3.24 -0.58
CA MET A 154 10.07 -1.81 -0.78
C MET A 154 11.51 -1.46 -0.36
N SER A 155 12.00 -2.03 0.75
CA SER A 155 13.40 -1.87 1.18
C SER A 155 14.38 -2.43 0.14
N VAL A 156 14.10 -3.61 -0.43
CA VAL A 156 14.90 -4.19 -1.53
C VAL A 156 14.81 -3.33 -2.79
N LEU A 157 13.63 -2.82 -3.13
CA LEU A 157 13.40 -1.94 -4.27
C LEU A 157 14.26 -0.67 -4.18
N ARG A 158 14.36 -0.09 -3.00
CA ARG A 158 15.22 1.08 -2.75
C ARG A 158 16.70 0.75 -2.98
N ALA A 159 17.16 -0.43 -2.55
CA ALA A 159 18.53 -0.87 -2.80
C ALA A 159 18.82 -1.10 -4.28
N LEU A 160 17.81 -1.56 -5.06
CA LEU A 160 17.91 -1.72 -6.53
C LEU A 160 17.98 -0.39 -7.27
N PHE A 161 17.27 0.64 -6.77
CA PHE A 161 17.14 1.95 -7.41
C PHE A 161 17.63 3.07 -6.48
N PRO A 162 18.95 3.21 -6.25
CA PRO A 162 19.48 4.19 -5.30
C PRO A 162 19.32 5.66 -5.74
N ARG A 163 19.12 5.91 -7.06
CA ARG A 163 18.90 7.26 -7.59
C ARG A 163 17.46 7.69 -7.39
N PRO A 164 17.17 8.88 -6.79
CA PRO A 164 15.82 9.33 -6.48
C PRO A 164 14.85 9.28 -7.67
N ALA A 165 15.24 9.75 -8.85
CA ALA A 165 14.41 9.73 -10.05
C ALA A 165 14.11 8.32 -10.55
N ALA A 166 15.04 7.37 -10.41
CA ALA A 166 14.80 5.97 -10.78
C ALA A 166 13.88 5.28 -9.76
N TYR A 167 14.08 5.54 -8.47
CA TYR A 167 13.20 5.07 -7.41
C TYR A 167 11.78 5.59 -7.55
N GLY A 168 11.59 6.89 -7.84
CA GLY A 168 10.27 7.46 -8.08
C GLY A 168 9.51 6.78 -9.23
N ARG A 169 10.18 6.51 -10.36
CA ARG A 169 9.58 5.74 -11.47
C ARG A 169 9.23 4.30 -11.07
N ALA A 170 10.11 3.64 -10.32
CA ALA A 170 9.84 2.30 -9.82
C ALA A 170 8.64 2.29 -8.87
N MET A 171 8.52 3.28 -7.98
CA MET A 171 7.37 3.43 -7.07
C MET A 171 6.05 3.72 -7.80
N ALA A 172 6.07 4.54 -8.84
CA ALA A 172 4.87 4.77 -9.67
C ALA A 172 4.40 3.46 -10.33
N THR A 173 5.34 2.66 -10.86
CA THR A 173 5.04 1.33 -11.41
C THR A 173 4.54 0.37 -10.32
N TRP A 174 5.14 0.42 -9.12
CA TRP A 174 4.75 -0.38 -7.96
C TRP A 174 3.28 -0.18 -7.57
N GLY A 175 2.84 1.08 -7.49
CA GLY A 175 1.43 1.40 -7.23
C GLY A 175 0.50 0.80 -8.27
N GLY A 176 0.85 0.90 -9.56
CA GLY A 176 0.11 0.27 -10.64
C GLY A 176 0.06 -1.26 -10.54
N LEU A 177 1.17 -1.91 -10.15
CA LEU A 177 1.23 -3.36 -9.93
C LEU A 177 0.36 -3.78 -8.73
N SER A 178 0.31 -2.99 -7.67
CA SER A 178 -0.56 -3.24 -6.51
C SER A 178 -2.03 -3.25 -6.92
N MET A 179 -2.46 -2.22 -7.64
CA MET A 179 -3.84 -2.12 -8.14
C MET A 179 -4.18 -3.22 -9.14
N LEU A 180 -3.20 -3.58 -10.01
CA LEU A 180 -3.36 -4.71 -10.94
C LEU A 180 -3.54 -6.02 -10.18
N GLY A 181 -2.78 -6.26 -9.11
CA GLY A 181 -2.88 -7.44 -8.27
C GLY A 181 -4.27 -7.58 -7.65
N ALA A 182 -4.78 -6.53 -7.03
CA ALA A 182 -6.12 -6.51 -6.45
C ALA A 182 -7.22 -6.77 -7.51
N THR A 183 -7.11 -6.12 -8.67
CA THR A 183 -8.06 -6.31 -9.78
C THR A 183 -7.96 -7.73 -10.36
N ALA A 184 -6.75 -8.24 -10.55
CA ALA A 184 -6.54 -9.61 -11.01
C ALA A 184 -7.11 -10.64 -10.04
N GLY A 185 -7.03 -10.38 -8.74
CA GLY A 185 -7.66 -11.23 -7.71
C GLY A 185 -9.17 -11.38 -7.93
N HIS A 186 -9.87 -10.29 -8.21
CA HIS A 186 -11.29 -10.34 -8.54
C HIS A 186 -11.57 -11.08 -9.86
N LEU A 187 -10.87 -10.70 -10.93
CA LEU A 187 -11.11 -11.26 -12.28
C LEU A 187 -10.83 -12.76 -12.33
N LEU A 188 -9.63 -13.16 -11.89
CA LEU A 188 -9.18 -14.55 -11.98
C LEU A 188 -9.93 -15.44 -10.98
N SER A 189 -10.28 -14.93 -9.77
CA SER A 189 -11.03 -15.73 -8.82
C SER A 189 -12.43 -16.04 -9.32
N GLY A 190 -13.09 -15.11 -9.99
CA GLY A 190 -14.37 -15.35 -10.65
C GLY A 190 -14.26 -16.36 -11.77
N ALA A 191 -13.27 -16.22 -12.66
CA ALA A 191 -13.02 -17.16 -13.74
C ALA A 191 -12.68 -18.56 -13.21
N VAL A 192 -11.74 -18.69 -12.29
CA VAL A 192 -11.38 -19.98 -11.68
C VAL A 192 -12.59 -20.61 -10.99
N SER A 193 -13.34 -19.82 -10.22
CA SER A 193 -14.51 -20.33 -9.51
C SER A 193 -15.65 -20.77 -10.44
N ALA A 194 -15.73 -20.26 -11.67
CA ALA A 194 -16.73 -20.67 -12.64
C ALA A 194 -16.50 -22.11 -13.15
N PHE A 195 -15.24 -22.51 -13.34
CA PHE A 195 -14.87 -23.79 -13.97
C PHE A 195 -14.26 -24.80 -13.00
N ALA A 196 -13.84 -24.35 -11.80
CA ALA A 196 -13.11 -25.18 -10.84
C ALA A 196 -13.45 -24.82 -9.39
N SER A 197 -12.81 -25.50 -8.45
CA SER A 197 -12.95 -25.17 -7.03
C SER A 197 -12.34 -23.79 -6.70
N TRP A 198 -13.05 -23.00 -5.91
CA TRP A 198 -12.54 -21.72 -5.39
C TRP A 198 -11.17 -21.86 -4.68
N ARG A 199 -10.90 -23.06 -4.14
CA ARG A 199 -9.61 -23.37 -3.50
C ARG A 199 -8.43 -23.14 -4.43
N LEU A 200 -8.58 -23.41 -5.73
CA LEU A 200 -7.51 -23.24 -6.72
C LEU A 200 -7.10 -21.78 -6.92
N THR A 201 -7.92 -20.82 -6.49
CA THR A 201 -7.48 -19.41 -6.48
C THR A 201 -6.28 -19.21 -5.56
N GLN A 202 -6.13 -20.05 -4.51
CA GLN A 202 -4.99 -19.99 -3.58
C GLN A 202 -3.72 -20.60 -4.17
N ALA A 203 -3.80 -21.36 -5.24
CA ALA A 203 -2.62 -21.91 -5.91
C ALA A 203 -1.74 -20.82 -6.56
N VAL A 204 -2.36 -19.71 -7.01
CA VAL A 204 -1.63 -18.59 -7.62
C VAL A 204 -0.64 -17.95 -6.64
N PRO A 205 -1.06 -17.48 -5.43
CA PRO A 205 -0.12 -16.93 -4.45
C PRO A 205 0.93 -17.95 -3.99
N VAL A 206 0.57 -19.25 -3.89
CA VAL A 206 1.53 -20.31 -3.57
C VAL A 206 2.62 -20.39 -4.65
N ALA A 207 2.23 -20.50 -5.93
CA ALA A 207 3.17 -20.63 -7.02
C ALA A 207 4.13 -19.44 -7.12
N VAL A 208 3.60 -18.22 -6.99
CA VAL A 208 4.40 -16.99 -7.04
C VAL A 208 5.35 -16.90 -5.85
N ALA A 209 4.89 -17.21 -4.63
CA ALA A 209 5.72 -17.14 -3.45
C ALA A 209 6.84 -18.20 -3.47
N VAL A 210 6.56 -19.43 -3.91
CA VAL A 210 7.56 -20.48 -4.12
C VAL A 210 8.60 -20.05 -5.16
N LEU A 211 8.15 -19.50 -6.30
CA LEU A 211 9.05 -18.98 -7.32
C LEU A 211 9.94 -17.85 -6.76
N ALA A 212 9.36 -16.95 -5.97
CA ALA A 212 10.11 -15.84 -5.36
C ALA A 212 11.12 -16.34 -4.31
N LEU A 213 10.79 -17.36 -3.54
CA LEU A 213 11.71 -18.00 -2.60
C LEU A 213 12.87 -18.71 -3.34
N ALA A 214 12.60 -19.36 -4.45
CA ALA A 214 13.61 -20.06 -5.26
C ALA A 214 14.55 -19.09 -5.98
N LEU A 215 14.01 -18.01 -6.58
CA LEU A 215 14.79 -17.05 -7.38
C LEU A 215 15.35 -15.89 -6.55
N GLY A 216 14.74 -15.56 -5.40
CA GLY A 216 15.13 -14.44 -4.56
C GLY A 216 16.61 -14.47 -4.16
N PRO A 217 17.19 -15.60 -3.72
CA PRO A 217 18.61 -15.70 -3.39
C PRO A 217 19.56 -15.33 -4.54
N ARG A 218 19.14 -15.51 -5.78
CA ARG A 218 19.94 -15.26 -6.99
C ARG A 218 19.73 -13.85 -7.57
N LEU A 219 18.51 -13.34 -7.48
CA LEU A 219 18.11 -12.10 -8.16
C LEU A 219 18.11 -10.88 -7.23
N LEU A 220 17.84 -11.05 -5.93
CA LEU A 220 17.68 -9.92 -5.03
C LEU A 220 19.02 -9.55 -4.35
N PRO A 221 19.38 -8.27 -4.29
CA PRO A 221 20.57 -7.81 -3.59
C PRO A 221 20.45 -8.08 -2.09
N VAL A 222 21.59 -8.28 -1.45
CA VAL A 222 21.66 -8.25 0.01
C VAL A 222 21.49 -6.81 0.45
N THR A 223 20.47 -6.55 1.25
CA THR A 223 20.24 -5.23 1.82
C THR A 223 21.03 -5.06 3.11
N PRO A 224 21.55 -3.86 3.39
CA PRO A 224 22.23 -3.59 4.64
C PRO A 224 21.33 -3.91 5.83
N VAL A 225 21.91 -4.50 6.85
CA VAL A 225 21.27 -4.67 8.15
C VAL A 225 21.37 -3.35 8.89
N GLY A 226 20.32 -2.89 9.54
CA GLY A 226 20.33 -1.69 10.36
C GLY A 226 21.40 -1.78 11.46
N GLY A 227 22.08 -0.66 11.76
CA GLY A 227 23.10 -0.63 12.79
C GLY A 227 22.56 -1.03 14.17
N PRO A 228 23.44 -1.46 15.10
CA PRO A 228 23.06 -1.75 16.47
C PRO A 228 22.47 -0.48 17.10
N GLY A 229 21.23 -0.55 17.57
CA GLY A 229 20.54 0.56 18.24
C GLY A 229 19.12 0.85 17.76
N ARG A 230 18.69 0.39 16.58
CA ARG A 230 17.28 0.51 16.19
C ARG A 230 16.42 -0.49 16.94
N SER A 231 15.55 0.03 17.80
CA SER A 231 14.55 -0.79 18.51
C SER A 231 13.47 -1.26 17.54
N LEU A 232 12.89 -2.43 17.80
CA LEU A 232 11.71 -2.90 17.04
C LEU A 232 10.44 -2.15 17.46
N ASP A 233 10.52 -1.32 18.48
CA ASP A 233 9.36 -0.68 19.11
C ASP A 233 8.19 -1.65 19.25
N LEU A 234 8.45 -2.80 19.86
CA LEU A 234 7.44 -3.84 20.06
C LEU A 234 6.18 -3.34 20.75
N PRO A 235 6.28 -2.44 21.78
CA PRO A 235 5.09 -1.86 22.39
C PRO A 235 4.23 -1.07 21.38
N GLY A 236 4.86 -0.20 20.58
CA GLY A 236 4.16 0.56 19.54
C GLY A 236 3.54 -0.37 18.47
N ALA A 237 4.30 -1.39 18.03
CA ALA A 237 3.81 -2.37 17.08
C ALA A 237 2.62 -3.18 17.60
N LEU A 238 2.67 -3.65 18.85
CA LEU A 238 1.56 -4.39 19.47
C LEU A 238 0.33 -3.51 19.68
N LEU A 239 0.52 -2.29 20.16
CA LEU A 239 -0.58 -1.33 20.38
C LEU A 239 -1.27 -0.95 19.07
N SER A 240 -0.49 -0.65 18.01
CA SER A 240 -1.06 -0.32 16.70
C SER A 240 -1.78 -1.52 16.09
N THR A 241 -1.17 -2.70 16.11
CA THR A 241 -1.75 -3.92 15.55
C THR A 241 -3.03 -4.32 16.28
N ALA A 242 -2.98 -4.42 17.60
CA ALA A 242 -4.16 -4.77 18.40
C ALA A 242 -5.25 -3.71 18.27
N GLY A 243 -4.87 -2.43 18.28
CA GLY A 243 -5.78 -1.30 18.13
C GLY A 243 -6.50 -1.29 16.79
N ILE A 244 -5.77 -1.43 15.68
CA ILE A 244 -6.33 -1.49 14.33
C ILE A 244 -7.22 -2.73 14.18
N THR A 245 -6.71 -3.91 14.57
CA THR A 245 -7.46 -5.17 14.45
C THR A 245 -8.74 -5.14 15.25
N LEU A 246 -8.69 -4.68 16.50
CA LEU A 246 -9.85 -4.66 17.40
C LEU A 246 -10.87 -3.61 16.97
N ALA A 247 -10.44 -2.39 16.59
CA ALA A 247 -11.34 -1.36 16.08
C ALA A 247 -12.03 -1.81 14.78
N SER A 248 -11.27 -2.36 13.84
CA SER A 248 -11.81 -2.87 12.58
C SER A 248 -12.76 -4.04 12.80
N TYR A 249 -12.45 -4.95 13.73
CA TYR A 249 -13.36 -6.04 14.10
C TYR A 249 -14.69 -5.51 14.66
N GLY A 250 -14.62 -4.53 15.57
CA GLY A 250 -15.82 -3.86 16.09
C GLY A 250 -16.68 -3.23 14.98
N LEU A 251 -16.04 -2.58 14.02
CA LEU A 251 -16.72 -2.01 12.86
C LEU A 251 -17.35 -3.09 11.94
N VAL A 252 -16.66 -4.19 11.71
CA VAL A 252 -17.19 -5.31 10.92
C VAL A 252 -18.44 -5.90 11.55
N LEU A 253 -18.48 -5.99 12.88
CA LEU A 253 -19.66 -6.53 13.60
C LEU A 253 -20.91 -5.64 13.49
N THR A 254 -20.79 -4.36 13.10
CA THR A 254 -21.97 -3.48 12.92
C THR A 254 -22.91 -3.95 11.80
N ASP A 255 -22.44 -4.78 10.87
CA ASP A 255 -23.28 -5.38 9.82
C ASP A 255 -24.24 -6.44 10.38
N ALA A 256 -23.84 -7.16 11.45
CA ALA A 256 -24.63 -8.25 12.05
C ALA A 256 -25.24 -7.87 13.41
N ARG A 257 -24.82 -6.79 14.04
CA ARG A 257 -25.21 -6.35 15.39
C ARG A 257 -25.50 -4.87 15.43
N SER A 258 -26.42 -4.45 16.29
CA SER A 258 -26.71 -3.02 16.51
C SER A 258 -25.50 -2.27 17.07
N TRP A 259 -25.34 -1.01 16.71
CA TRP A 259 -24.27 -0.13 17.17
C TRP A 259 -24.14 -0.06 18.70
N GLY A 260 -25.27 -0.09 19.43
CA GLY A 260 -25.31 -0.06 20.89
C GLY A 260 -24.96 -1.38 21.57
N SER A 261 -24.72 -2.47 20.82
CA SER A 261 -24.40 -3.77 21.42
C SER A 261 -23.00 -3.79 22.02
N THR A 262 -22.83 -4.46 23.15
CA THR A 262 -21.52 -4.67 23.78
C THR A 262 -20.55 -5.37 22.86
N ALA A 263 -21.02 -6.26 21.99
CA ALA A 263 -20.21 -6.95 21.01
C ALA A 263 -19.53 -5.99 19.99
N VAL A 264 -20.16 -4.86 19.67
CA VAL A 264 -19.61 -3.80 18.80
C VAL A 264 -18.82 -2.79 19.62
N LEU A 265 -19.40 -2.27 20.71
CA LEU A 265 -18.78 -1.17 21.46
C LEU A 265 -17.49 -1.57 22.15
N VAL A 266 -17.40 -2.78 22.73
CA VAL A 266 -16.20 -3.22 23.45
C VAL A 266 -14.98 -3.30 22.53
N PRO A 267 -15.01 -3.98 21.37
CA PRO A 267 -13.85 -3.99 20.48
C PRO A 267 -13.58 -2.62 19.85
N LEU A 268 -14.62 -1.85 19.52
CA LEU A 268 -14.43 -0.52 18.92
C LEU A 268 -13.75 0.45 19.89
N LEU A 269 -14.27 0.58 21.11
CA LEU A 269 -13.71 1.47 22.13
C LEU A 269 -12.35 0.95 22.64
N GLY A 270 -12.21 -0.37 22.80
CA GLY A 270 -10.94 -1.00 23.16
C GLY A 270 -9.87 -0.76 22.11
N GLY A 271 -10.22 -0.90 20.84
CA GLY A 271 -9.35 -0.59 19.71
C GLY A 271 -8.95 0.88 19.67
N ALA A 272 -9.92 1.78 19.83
CA ALA A 272 -9.67 3.22 19.90
C ALA A 272 -8.74 3.58 21.08
N ALA A 273 -8.96 3.01 22.26
CA ALA A 273 -8.10 3.22 23.43
C ALA A 273 -6.67 2.72 23.18
N LEU A 274 -6.49 1.57 22.54
CA LEU A 274 -5.17 1.07 22.15
C LEU A 274 -4.48 1.97 21.12
N LEU A 275 -5.21 2.52 20.16
CA LEU A 275 -4.65 3.50 19.20
C LEU A 275 -4.25 4.81 19.88
N VAL A 276 -5.02 5.29 20.86
CA VAL A 276 -4.62 6.43 21.67
C VAL A 276 -3.37 6.12 22.50
N ALA A 277 -3.30 4.93 23.10
CA ALA A 277 -2.12 4.47 23.82
C ALA A 277 -0.91 4.34 22.89
N PHE A 278 -1.09 3.86 21.66
CA PHE A 278 -0.06 3.83 20.60
C PHE A 278 0.47 5.27 20.34
N LEU A 279 -0.41 6.23 20.07
CA LEU A 279 0.01 7.61 19.82
C LEU A 279 0.74 8.23 21.03
N ALA A 280 0.35 7.88 22.24
CA ALA A 280 1.03 8.33 23.45
C ALA A 280 2.41 7.67 23.62
N ALA A 281 2.55 6.38 23.26
CA ALA A 281 3.83 5.68 23.25
C ALA A 281 4.78 6.26 22.18
N GLU A 282 4.29 6.50 20.96
CA GLU A 282 5.04 7.12 19.87
C GLU A 282 5.61 8.49 20.22
N ARG A 283 4.84 9.31 20.99
CA ARG A 283 5.31 10.62 21.46
C ARG A 283 6.47 10.53 22.45
N ARG A 284 6.62 9.41 23.12
CA ARG A 284 7.66 9.17 24.16
C ARG A 284 8.81 8.32 23.64
N SER A 285 8.64 7.67 22.50
CA SER A 285 9.64 6.80 21.90
C SER A 285 10.81 7.61 21.32
N HIS A 286 12.04 7.18 21.58
CA HIS A 286 13.24 7.75 20.97
C HIS A 286 13.39 7.36 19.49
N ASP A 287 12.79 6.23 19.09
CA ASP A 287 12.80 5.73 17.72
C ASP A 287 11.39 5.29 17.32
N PRO A 288 10.46 6.25 17.11
CA PRO A 288 9.05 5.96 16.88
C PRO A 288 8.81 5.21 15.57
N LEU A 289 7.83 4.29 15.55
CA LEU A 289 7.36 3.61 14.33
C LEU A 289 6.80 4.61 13.32
N LEU A 290 6.03 5.58 13.83
CA LEU A 290 5.41 6.64 13.06
C LEU A 290 5.80 8.00 13.66
N PRO A 291 6.86 8.67 13.12
CA PRO A 291 7.17 10.01 13.58
C PRO A 291 6.01 10.95 13.32
N LEU A 292 5.33 11.41 14.39
CA LEU A 292 4.15 12.27 14.26
C LEU A 292 4.48 13.61 13.58
N ALA A 293 5.73 14.06 13.65
CA ALA A 293 6.23 15.21 12.90
C ALA A 293 6.08 15.03 11.38
N PHE A 294 6.16 13.77 10.88
CA PHE A 294 5.98 13.45 9.47
C PHE A 294 4.56 13.77 8.97
N LEU A 295 3.56 13.62 9.84
CA LEU A 295 2.14 13.90 9.53
C LEU A 295 1.75 15.37 9.77
N ARG A 296 2.62 16.20 10.38
CA ARG A 296 2.34 17.62 10.59
C ARG A 296 2.34 18.44 9.31
N ASP A 297 3.07 17.99 8.29
CA ASP A 297 2.99 18.59 6.97
C ASP A 297 1.61 18.34 6.36
N ARG A 298 0.83 19.41 6.23
CA ARG A 298 -0.55 19.35 5.73
C ARG A 298 -0.63 18.80 4.30
N ARG A 299 0.34 19.13 3.44
CA ARG A 299 0.36 18.64 2.05
C ARG A 299 0.55 17.13 2.03
N ARG A 300 1.48 16.64 2.84
CA ARG A 300 1.77 15.21 2.98
C ARG A 300 0.60 14.45 3.61
N ALA A 301 0.00 15.00 4.67
CA ALA A 301 -1.17 14.40 5.31
C ALA A 301 -2.35 14.28 4.33
N LEU A 302 -2.62 15.30 3.51
CA LEU A 302 -3.66 15.26 2.48
C LEU A 302 -3.32 14.26 1.35
N ALA A 303 -2.04 14.15 0.97
CA ALA A 303 -1.61 13.16 -0.02
C ALA A 303 -1.82 11.72 0.50
N LEU A 304 -1.47 11.45 1.75
CA LEU A 304 -1.72 10.14 2.40
C LEU A 304 -3.21 9.85 2.53
N ALA A 305 -4.02 10.85 2.90
CA ALA A 305 -5.47 10.73 2.93
C ALA A 305 -6.05 10.43 1.53
N ALA A 306 -5.54 11.08 0.48
CA ALA A 306 -5.94 10.81 -0.90
C ALA A 306 -5.66 9.37 -1.31
N VAL A 307 -4.48 8.82 -0.94
CA VAL A 307 -4.13 7.41 -1.18
C VAL A 307 -5.12 6.48 -0.48
N GLY A 308 -5.35 6.68 0.82
CA GLY A 308 -6.26 5.83 1.60
C GLY A 308 -7.71 5.89 1.11
N LEU A 309 -8.21 7.09 0.81
CA LEU A 309 -9.59 7.30 0.34
C LEU A 309 -9.83 6.73 -1.06
N THR A 310 -8.89 6.85 -1.98
CA THR A 310 -9.03 6.25 -3.32
C THR A 310 -8.96 4.74 -3.27
N ALA A 311 -8.09 4.17 -2.42
CA ALA A 311 -8.04 2.74 -2.17
C ALA A 311 -9.35 2.23 -1.55
N ALA A 312 -9.90 2.97 -0.58
CA ALA A 312 -11.19 2.68 0.05
C ALA A 312 -12.35 2.71 -0.96
N GLY A 313 -12.44 3.76 -1.78
CA GLY A 313 -13.48 3.86 -2.83
C GLY A 313 -13.42 2.71 -3.82
N THR A 314 -12.21 2.29 -4.21
CA THR A 314 -12.00 1.13 -5.07
C THR A 314 -12.46 -0.16 -4.41
N ALA A 315 -12.04 -0.43 -3.18
CA ALA A 315 -12.41 -1.65 -2.45
C ALA A 315 -13.93 -1.72 -2.19
N THR A 316 -14.53 -0.62 -1.77
CA THR A 316 -15.98 -0.49 -1.56
C THR A 316 -16.74 -0.83 -2.86
N THR A 317 -16.29 -0.26 -3.99
CA THR A 317 -16.91 -0.54 -5.30
C THR A 317 -16.83 -2.02 -5.65
N PHE A 318 -15.68 -2.66 -5.50
CA PHE A 318 -15.54 -4.08 -5.81
C PHE A 318 -16.44 -4.96 -4.96
N ILE A 319 -16.53 -4.68 -3.65
CA ILE A 319 -17.34 -5.49 -2.72
C ILE A 319 -18.82 -5.28 -2.99
N LEU A 320 -19.32 -4.03 -2.93
CA LEU A 320 -20.74 -3.74 -3.07
C LEU A 320 -21.26 -4.12 -4.44
N LEU A 321 -20.51 -3.78 -5.49
CA LEU A 321 -20.93 -4.10 -6.86
C LEU A 321 -20.88 -5.60 -7.14
N SER A 322 -19.91 -6.34 -6.60
CA SER A 322 -19.85 -7.79 -6.73
C SER A 322 -21.05 -8.47 -6.05
N LEU A 323 -21.46 -7.98 -4.88
CA LEU A 323 -22.64 -8.47 -4.16
C LEU A 323 -23.92 -8.13 -4.93
N HIS A 324 -24.09 -6.88 -5.35
CA HIS A 324 -25.24 -6.42 -6.12
C HIS A 324 -25.44 -7.23 -7.43
N LEU A 325 -24.37 -7.40 -8.22
CA LEU A 325 -24.45 -8.15 -9.48
C LEU A 325 -24.79 -9.63 -9.26
N GLN A 326 -24.28 -10.26 -8.21
CA GLN A 326 -24.51 -11.68 -7.95
C GLN A 326 -25.83 -11.94 -7.21
N GLN A 327 -26.19 -11.10 -6.23
CA GLN A 327 -27.36 -11.35 -5.36
C GLN A 327 -28.65 -10.74 -5.92
N GLU A 328 -28.58 -9.52 -6.48
CA GLU A 328 -29.77 -8.81 -6.97
C GLU A 328 -30.01 -9.01 -8.46
N ARG A 329 -28.93 -8.98 -9.29
CA ARG A 329 -29.07 -9.20 -10.74
C ARG A 329 -28.92 -10.67 -11.15
N GLY A 330 -28.55 -11.56 -10.23
CA GLY A 330 -28.40 -13.00 -10.48
C GLY A 330 -27.24 -13.35 -11.43
N TRP A 331 -26.25 -12.46 -11.61
CA TRP A 331 -25.15 -12.72 -12.54
C TRP A 331 -24.24 -13.82 -12.02
N PRO A 332 -23.80 -14.75 -12.88
CA PRO A 332 -22.79 -15.73 -12.49
C PRO A 332 -21.45 -15.06 -12.22
N ALA A 333 -20.60 -15.72 -11.42
CA ALA A 333 -19.29 -15.21 -11.02
C ALA A 333 -18.41 -14.77 -12.19
N LEU A 334 -18.44 -15.49 -13.31
CA LEU A 334 -17.67 -15.14 -14.51
C LEU A 334 -18.15 -13.83 -15.14
N GLN A 335 -19.47 -13.65 -15.27
CA GLN A 335 -20.05 -12.42 -15.82
C GLN A 335 -19.77 -11.23 -14.89
N THR A 336 -19.90 -11.43 -13.57
CA THR A 336 -19.55 -10.44 -12.56
C THR A 336 -18.08 -10.02 -12.68
N SER A 337 -17.17 -10.97 -12.80
CA SER A 337 -15.75 -10.67 -13.00
C SER A 337 -15.49 -9.93 -14.32
N ALA A 338 -16.13 -10.36 -15.41
CA ALA A 338 -15.99 -9.70 -16.71
C ALA A 338 -16.48 -8.23 -16.68
N ALA A 339 -17.46 -7.90 -15.84
CA ALA A 339 -17.91 -6.53 -15.64
C ALA A 339 -16.82 -5.58 -15.13
N PHE A 340 -15.78 -6.10 -14.47
CA PHE A 340 -14.66 -5.29 -13.99
C PHE A 340 -13.49 -5.18 -15.00
N VAL A 341 -13.57 -5.80 -16.17
CA VAL A 341 -12.52 -5.68 -17.21
C VAL A 341 -12.30 -4.23 -17.64
N PRO A 342 -13.35 -3.42 -17.92
CA PRO A 342 -13.18 -2.00 -18.23
C PRO A 342 -12.47 -1.22 -17.12
N PHE A 343 -12.74 -1.54 -15.86
CA PHE A 343 -12.03 -0.97 -14.71
C PHE A 343 -10.52 -1.24 -14.80
N ALA A 344 -10.13 -2.49 -15.05
CA ALA A 344 -8.72 -2.87 -15.17
C ALA A 344 -8.02 -2.15 -16.34
N VAL A 345 -8.70 -2.07 -17.48
CA VAL A 345 -8.18 -1.36 -18.67
C VAL A 345 -8.00 0.13 -18.39
N ALA A 346 -9.00 0.79 -17.81
CA ALA A 346 -8.93 2.21 -17.46
C ALA A 346 -7.81 2.49 -16.46
N LEU A 347 -7.63 1.61 -15.46
CA LEU A 347 -6.55 1.69 -14.48
C LEU A 347 -5.16 1.63 -15.14
N LEU A 348 -4.95 0.66 -16.04
CA LEU A 348 -3.68 0.48 -16.72
C LEU A 348 -3.35 1.64 -17.66
N VAL A 349 -4.33 2.12 -18.41
CA VAL A 349 -4.17 3.27 -19.33
C VAL A 349 -3.87 4.53 -18.54
N SER A 350 -4.65 4.82 -17.51
CA SER A 350 -4.46 6.00 -16.66
C SER A 350 -3.13 5.97 -15.89
N GLY A 351 -2.70 4.82 -15.42
CA GLY A 351 -1.39 4.66 -14.80
C GLY A 351 -0.22 5.04 -15.72
N ARG A 352 -0.33 4.74 -17.03
CA ARG A 352 0.69 5.14 -18.01
C ARG A 352 0.67 6.65 -18.33
N THR A 353 -0.47 7.28 -18.27
CA THR A 353 -0.62 8.71 -18.56
C THR A 353 -0.35 9.62 -17.36
N ALA A 354 -0.39 9.10 -16.15
CA ALA A 354 -0.21 9.87 -14.92
C ALA A 354 1.15 10.58 -14.85
N GLY A 355 2.25 9.93 -15.22
CA GLY A 355 3.59 10.54 -15.24
C GLY A 355 3.70 11.77 -16.14
N PRO A 356 3.36 11.68 -17.43
CA PRO A 356 3.27 12.83 -18.33
C PRO A 356 2.36 13.96 -17.83
N LEU A 357 1.21 13.63 -17.25
CA LEU A 357 0.28 14.62 -16.67
C LEU A 357 0.91 15.36 -15.49
N ILE A 358 1.59 14.63 -14.59
CA ILE A 358 2.31 15.24 -13.46
C ILE A 358 3.43 16.17 -13.96
N ALA A 359 4.17 15.75 -14.99
CA ALA A 359 5.22 16.60 -15.57
C ALA A 359 4.69 17.88 -16.18
N ARG A 360 3.45 17.85 -16.75
CA ARG A 360 2.85 19.01 -17.41
C ARG A 360 2.08 19.92 -16.45
N TYR A 361 1.34 19.37 -15.50
CA TYR A 361 0.39 20.12 -14.67
C TYR A 361 0.80 20.16 -13.17
N GLY A 362 1.82 19.42 -12.79
CA GLY A 362 2.25 19.27 -11.41
C GLY A 362 1.44 18.24 -10.59
N ALA A 363 2.07 17.70 -9.56
CA ALA A 363 1.48 16.67 -8.71
C ALA A 363 0.20 17.13 -7.98
N PRO A 364 0.10 18.36 -7.44
CA PRO A 364 -1.14 18.80 -6.76
C PRO A 364 -2.35 18.82 -7.68
N ALA A 365 -2.20 19.37 -8.91
CA ALA A 365 -3.29 19.45 -9.86
C ALA A 365 -3.77 18.07 -10.31
N VAL A 366 -2.84 17.15 -10.59
CA VAL A 366 -3.16 15.77 -11.00
C VAL A 366 -3.83 15.00 -9.87
N THR A 367 -3.37 15.16 -8.61
CA THR A 367 -4.03 14.56 -7.44
C THR A 367 -5.46 15.04 -7.29
N THR A 368 -5.67 16.36 -7.39
CA THR A 368 -7.01 16.97 -7.27
C THR A 368 -7.94 16.50 -8.37
N ALA A 369 -7.50 16.56 -9.64
CA ALA A 369 -8.28 16.10 -10.78
C ALA A 369 -8.59 14.59 -10.68
N GLY A 370 -7.62 13.80 -10.20
CA GLY A 370 -7.80 12.37 -9.96
C GLY A 370 -8.86 12.10 -8.88
N LEU A 371 -8.81 12.80 -7.75
CA LEU A 371 -9.81 12.69 -6.69
C LEU A 371 -11.20 13.09 -7.19
N ALA A 372 -11.31 14.19 -7.96
CA ALA A 372 -12.57 14.65 -8.52
C ALA A 372 -13.15 13.63 -9.52
N ALA A 373 -12.32 13.06 -10.39
CA ALA A 373 -12.74 12.01 -11.32
C ALA A 373 -13.19 10.73 -10.58
N ALA A 374 -12.44 10.30 -9.56
CA ALA A 374 -12.83 9.15 -8.75
C ALA A 374 -14.16 9.40 -8.01
N ALA A 375 -14.34 10.60 -7.42
CA ALA A 375 -15.59 11.02 -6.80
C ALA A 375 -16.77 10.98 -7.78
N SER A 376 -16.59 11.52 -8.99
CA SER A 376 -17.60 11.50 -10.03
C SER A 376 -17.95 10.08 -10.47
N GLY A 377 -16.94 9.20 -10.59
CA GLY A 377 -17.15 7.78 -10.91
C GLY A 377 -17.99 7.06 -9.85
N LEU A 378 -17.70 7.29 -8.56
CA LEU A 378 -18.49 6.75 -7.44
C LEU A 378 -19.91 7.32 -7.40
N ALA A 379 -20.06 8.64 -7.64
CA ALA A 379 -21.38 9.27 -7.69
C ALA A 379 -22.24 8.68 -8.80
N LEU A 380 -21.68 8.45 -9.99
CA LEU A 380 -22.37 7.77 -11.09
C LEU A 380 -22.78 6.35 -10.69
N LEU A 381 -21.89 5.57 -10.07
CA LEU A 381 -22.24 4.23 -9.59
C LEU A 381 -23.34 4.26 -8.52
N ALA A 382 -23.34 5.25 -7.63
CA ALA A 382 -24.39 5.41 -6.61
C ALA A 382 -25.75 5.74 -7.23
N LEU A 383 -25.77 6.60 -8.25
CA LEU A 383 -27.02 7.10 -8.86
C LEU A 383 -27.62 6.12 -9.87
N THR A 384 -26.78 5.45 -10.65
CA THR A 384 -27.25 4.65 -11.80
C THR A 384 -26.79 3.18 -11.72
N GLY A 385 -25.66 2.90 -11.10
CA GLY A 385 -25.01 1.59 -11.14
C GLY A 385 -25.78 0.50 -10.40
N LEU A 386 -26.40 0.85 -9.29
CA LEU A 386 -27.16 -0.06 -8.44
C LEU A 386 -28.66 -0.10 -8.79
N THR A 387 -29.09 0.55 -9.86
CA THR A 387 -30.48 0.51 -10.33
C THR A 387 -30.67 -0.70 -11.25
N PRO A 388 -31.54 -1.69 -10.90
CA PRO A 388 -31.63 -2.97 -11.61
C PRO A 388 -32.02 -2.84 -13.09
N HIS A 389 -32.83 -1.82 -13.44
CA HIS A 389 -33.39 -1.65 -14.78
C HIS A 389 -32.46 -0.88 -15.74
N ILE A 390 -31.36 -0.28 -15.25
CA ILE A 390 -30.44 0.45 -16.11
C ILE A 390 -29.45 -0.55 -16.73
N PRO A 391 -29.30 -0.59 -18.06
CA PRO A 391 -28.33 -1.45 -18.73
C PRO A 391 -26.91 -1.16 -18.27
N TYR A 392 -26.05 -2.19 -18.27
CA TYR A 392 -24.65 -2.12 -17.84
C TYR A 392 -23.89 -0.95 -18.49
N ALA A 393 -24.08 -0.73 -19.80
CA ALA A 393 -23.39 0.30 -20.55
C ALA A 393 -23.66 1.74 -20.05
N TYR A 394 -24.83 2.00 -19.52
CA TYR A 394 -25.22 3.33 -19.04
C TYR A 394 -25.16 3.45 -17.52
N GLY A 395 -25.44 2.37 -16.80
CA GLY A 395 -25.47 2.36 -15.35
C GLY A 395 -24.09 2.17 -14.70
N LEU A 396 -23.33 1.21 -15.18
CA LEU A 396 -22.11 0.78 -14.54
C LEU A 396 -20.83 1.25 -15.24
N LEU A 397 -20.79 1.12 -16.56
CA LEU A 397 -19.57 1.34 -17.35
C LEU A 397 -18.97 2.75 -17.17
N PRO A 398 -19.73 3.86 -17.14
CA PRO A 398 -19.13 5.18 -16.97
C PRO A 398 -18.40 5.32 -15.63
N GLY A 399 -19.01 4.86 -14.55
CA GLY A 399 -18.40 4.87 -13.22
C GLY A 399 -17.19 3.95 -13.13
N LEU A 400 -17.26 2.75 -13.74
CA LEU A 400 -16.16 1.78 -13.79
C LEU A 400 -14.98 2.22 -14.67
N LEU A 401 -15.14 3.22 -15.53
CA LEU A 401 -14.05 3.85 -16.26
C LEU A 401 -13.47 5.04 -15.50
N LEU A 402 -14.33 5.88 -14.93
CA LEU A 402 -13.93 7.14 -14.31
C LEU A 402 -13.24 6.95 -12.97
N LEU A 403 -13.77 6.03 -12.13
CA LEU A 403 -13.20 5.73 -10.82
C LEU A 403 -11.74 5.26 -10.89
N PRO A 404 -11.38 4.21 -11.67
CA PRO A 404 -9.99 3.74 -11.72
C PRO A 404 -9.06 4.74 -12.41
N ALA A 405 -9.54 5.47 -13.40
CA ALA A 405 -8.77 6.52 -14.05
C ALA A 405 -8.39 7.63 -13.06
N GLY A 406 -9.37 8.07 -12.26
CA GLY A 406 -9.14 9.04 -11.19
C GLY A 406 -8.26 8.50 -10.07
N ALA A 407 -8.48 7.25 -9.65
CA ALA A 407 -7.69 6.61 -8.61
C ALA A 407 -6.21 6.48 -8.98
N ALA A 408 -5.90 6.05 -10.21
CA ALA A 408 -4.52 5.94 -10.70
C ALA A 408 -3.82 7.30 -10.76
N ALA A 409 -4.50 8.33 -11.28
CA ALA A 409 -3.98 9.68 -11.37
C ALA A 409 -3.75 10.29 -9.97
N SER A 410 -4.73 10.14 -9.07
CA SER A 410 -4.63 10.61 -7.68
C SER A 410 -3.49 9.91 -6.94
N PHE A 411 -3.38 8.60 -7.04
CA PHE A 411 -2.31 7.83 -6.39
C PHE A 411 -0.93 8.28 -6.86
N ALA A 412 -0.72 8.43 -8.18
CA ALA A 412 0.56 8.85 -8.72
C ALA A 412 0.96 10.26 -8.26
N GLY A 413 0.03 11.21 -8.28
CA GLY A 413 0.28 12.56 -7.79
C GLY A 413 0.52 12.61 -6.28
N ALA A 414 -0.29 11.90 -5.50
CA ALA A 414 -0.16 11.80 -4.05
C ALA A 414 1.17 11.14 -3.63
N ALA A 415 1.63 10.12 -4.37
CA ALA A 415 2.93 9.49 -4.12
C ALA A 415 4.09 10.50 -4.26
N VAL A 416 4.03 11.37 -5.25
CA VAL A 416 5.01 12.46 -5.41
C VAL A 416 4.93 13.43 -4.25
N LEU A 417 3.73 13.89 -3.87
CA LEU A 417 3.53 14.85 -2.76
C LEU A 417 3.93 14.26 -1.40
N ALA A 418 3.67 12.97 -1.16
CA ALA A 418 4.04 12.30 0.09
C ALA A 418 5.55 12.15 0.26
N THR A 419 6.31 12.12 -0.84
CA THR A 419 7.76 11.95 -0.85
C THR A 419 8.53 13.24 -1.11
N ASP A 420 7.84 14.35 -1.41
CA ASP A 420 8.44 15.64 -1.66
C ASP A 420 9.06 16.21 -0.39
N GLY A 421 10.29 16.77 -0.50
CA GLY A 421 11.04 17.35 0.62
C GLY A 421 11.43 16.35 1.72
N VAL A 422 11.30 15.05 1.48
CA VAL A 422 11.68 14.01 2.44
C VAL A 422 13.17 13.73 2.33
N GLU A 423 13.88 13.76 3.48
CA GLU A 423 15.30 13.40 3.52
C GLU A 423 15.53 11.99 2.95
N PRO A 424 16.67 11.76 2.28
CA PRO A 424 17.01 10.44 1.73
C PRO A 424 16.94 9.29 2.74
N ARG A 425 17.17 9.59 4.02
CA ARG A 425 17.08 8.61 5.14
C ARG A 425 15.64 8.23 5.49
N GLN A 426 14.67 9.09 5.20
CA GLN A 426 13.26 8.94 5.55
C GLN A 426 12.38 8.47 4.37
N THR A 427 12.95 8.26 3.19
CA THR A 427 12.18 7.84 2.00
C THR A 427 11.52 6.46 2.19
N GLY A 428 12.17 5.56 2.93
CA GLY A 428 11.58 4.26 3.31
C GLY A 428 10.38 4.42 4.23
N LEU A 429 10.47 5.34 5.20
CA LEU A 429 9.36 5.72 6.06
C LEU A 429 8.18 6.27 5.24
N ALA A 430 8.44 7.22 4.32
CA ALA A 430 7.39 7.79 3.47
C ALA A 430 6.66 6.72 2.65
N GLY A 431 7.41 5.78 2.04
CA GLY A 431 6.85 4.64 1.34
C GLY A 431 6.03 3.71 2.25
N GLY A 432 6.53 3.43 3.46
CA GLY A 432 5.84 2.61 4.46
C GLY A 432 4.53 3.25 4.93
N VAL A 433 4.54 4.54 5.25
CA VAL A 433 3.34 5.28 5.67
C VAL A 433 2.32 5.37 4.53
N MET A 434 2.77 5.57 3.29
CA MET A 434 1.90 5.57 2.11
C MET A 434 1.24 4.21 1.89
N ASN A 435 2.00 3.12 2.00
CA ASN A 435 1.46 1.77 1.89
C ASN A 435 0.48 1.46 3.05
N THR A 436 0.78 1.91 4.26
CA THR A 436 -0.13 1.82 5.41
C THR A 436 -1.43 2.57 5.15
N ALA A 437 -1.38 3.79 4.60
CA ALA A 437 -2.57 4.55 4.23
C ALA A 437 -3.41 3.82 3.16
N MET A 438 -2.76 3.22 2.17
CA MET A 438 -3.41 2.45 1.12
C MET A 438 -4.15 1.22 1.66
N GLU A 439 -3.61 0.55 2.67
CA GLU A 439 -4.19 -0.67 3.23
C GLU A 439 -5.20 -0.40 4.37
N LEU A 440 -4.95 0.64 5.18
CA LEU A 440 -5.89 1.04 6.25
C LEU A 440 -7.14 1.71 5.70
N GLY A 441 -7.01 2.50 4.61
CA GLY A 441 -8.12 3.22 4.01
C GLY A 441 -9.32 2.32 3.74
N PRO A 442 -9.19 1.22 2.98
CA PRO A 442 -10.27 0.28 2.72
C PRO A 442 -10.89 -0.31 3.99
N THR A 443 -10.06 -0.69 4.96
CA THR A 443 -10.53 -1.33 6.20
C THR A 443 -11.39 -0.39 7.03
N VAL A 444 -10.93 0.84 7.24
CA VAL A 444 -11.63 1.82 8.08
C VAL A 444 -12.87 2.39 7.37
N VAL A 445 -12.72 2.77 6.10
CA VAL A 445 -13.80 3.44 5.36
C VAL A 445 -14.92 2.44 5.03
N LEU A 446 -14.59 1.22 4.55
CA LEU A 446 -15.61 0.21 4.25
C LEU A 446 -16.43 -0.13 5.51
N ALA A 447 -15.74 -0.36 6.63
CA ALA A 447 -16.41 -0.65 7.88
C ALA A 447 -17.34 0.49 8.32
N ALA A 448 -16.91 1.76 8.19
CA ALA A 448 -17.77 2.91 8.46
C ALA A 448 -18.97 3.02 7.50
N LEU A 449 -18.77 2.68 6.23
CA LEU A 449 -19.81 2.75 5.19
C LEU A 449 -20.89 1.67 5.32
N LEU A 450 -20.53 0.48 5.77
CA LEU A 450 -21.49 -0.60 6.03
C LEU A 450 -22.56 -0.19 7.06
N THR A 451 -22.28 0.84 7.86
CA THR A 451 -23.22 1.39 8.84
C THR A 451 -24.37 2.21 8.24
N LEU A 452 -24.26 2.63 6.98
CA LEU A 452 -25.27 3.46 6.32
C LEU A 452 -26.50 2.68 5.86
N GLY A 453 -26.47 1.35 5.96
CA GLY A 453 -27.63 0.48 5.73
C GLY A 453 -28.09 0.37 4.27
N SER A 454 -27.42 1.06 3.32
CA SER A 454 -27.69 0.92 1.90
C SER A 454 -26.44 1.12 1.04
N ASP A 455 -26.30 0.30 0.00
CA ASP A 455 -25.17 0.32 -0.92
C ASP A 455 -25.06 1.66 -1.69
N PRO A 456 -26.17 2.25 -2.23
CA PRO A 456 -26.10 3.56 -2.87
C PRO A 456 -25.64 4.66 -1.94
N ALA A 457 -26.11 4.69 -0.67
CA ALA A 457 -25.67 5.68 0.31
C ALA A 457 -24.18 5.53 0.64
N SER A 458 -23.68 4.30 0.72
CA SER A 458 -22.25 4.02 0.96
C SER A 458 -21.37 4.55 -0.18
N LEU A 459 -21.76 4.30 -1.44
CA LEU A 459 -21.05 4.84 -2.60
C LEU A 459 -21.14 6.38 -2.67
N ALA A 460 -22.32 6.96 -2.40
CA ALA A 460 -22.52 8.40 -2.39
C ALA A 460 -21.71 9.10 -1.28
N ALA A 461 -21.68 8.53 -0.08
CA ALA A 461 -20.87 9.04 1.02
C ALA A 461 -19.38 9.00 0.69
N THR A 462 -18.90 7.91 0.09
CA THR A 462 -17.51 7.81 -0.36
C THR A 462 -17.18 8.84 -1.44
N ALA A 463 -18.09 9.07 -2.39
CA ALA A 463 -17.97 10.10 -3.40
C ALA A 463 -17.86 11.50 -2.77
N ALA A 464 -18.71 11.80 -1.80
CA ALA A 464 -18.70 13.09 -1.08
C ALA A 464 -17.37 13.31 -0.32
N VAL A 465 -16.85 12.29 0.35
CA VAL A 465 -15.56 12.36 1.06
C VAL A 465 -14.39 12.59 0.09
N LEU A 466 -14.37 11.89 -1.07
CA LEU A 466 -13.37 12.14 -2.11
C LEU A 466 -13.47 13.54 -2.71
N ALA A 467 -14.68 14.04 -2.94
CA ALA A 467 -14.91 15.41 -3.42
C ALA A 467 -14.43 16.46 -2.41
N ALA A 468 -14.69 16.23 -1.12
CA ALA A 468 -14.18 17.08 -0.03
C ALA A 468 -12.65 17.06 0.02
N ALA A 469 -12.01 15.88 -0.13
CA ALA A 469 -10.56 15.77 -0.19
C ALA A 469 -9.98 16.50 -1.43
N ALA A 470 -10.62 16.41 -2.59
CA ALA A 470 -10.26 17.18 -3.78
C ALA A 470 -10.29 18.68 -3.51
N PHE A 471 -11.38 19.17 -2.89
CA PHE A 471 -11.54 20.58 -2.55
C PHE A 471 -10.49 21.08 -1.53
N LEU A 472 -10.19 20.29 -0.50
CA LEU A 472 -9.14 20.63 0.46
C LEU A 472 -7.76 20.68 -0.18
N ASN A 473 -7.49 19.80 -1.16
CA ASN A 473 -6.21 19.78 -1.86
C ASN A 473 -6.03 21.02 -2.76
N THR A 474 -7.11 21.58 -3.35
CA THR A 474 -7.02 22.84 -4.13
C THR A 474 -6.60 24.02 -3.26
N ARG A 475 -7.11 24.11 -2.02
CA ARG A 475 -6.78 25.19 -1.09
C ARG A 475 -5.34 25.18 -0.60
N THR A 476 -4.71 24.01 -0.56
CA THR A 476 -3.30 23.86 -0.16
C THR A 476 -2.32 24.03 -1.31
N ALA A 477 -2.79 23.92 -2.56
CA ALA A 477 -1.99 24.12 -3.76
C ALA A 477 -1.81 25.59 -4.12
N GLN A 478 -2.64 26.50 -3.58
CA GLN A 478 -2.47 27.94 -3.79
C GLN A 478 -1.28 28.43 -2.94
N PRO A 479 -0.27 29.12 -3.54
CA PRO A 479 0.78 29.76 -2.76
C PRO A 479 0.11 30.80 -1.84
N SER A 480 0.52 30.82 -0.56
CA SER A 480 0.16 31.90 0.36
C SER A 480 0.63 33.22 -0.27
N THR A 481 -0.31 33.98 -0.82
CA THR A 481 -0.10 35.37 -1.25
C THR A 481 0.32 36.23 -0.09
#